data_6e2dac017b65f949d6215186f5715af5
#
_entry.id   6e2dac017b65f949d6215186f5715af5
#
_cell.length_a   1.000
_cell.length_b   1.000
_cell.length_c   1.000
_cell.angle_alpha   90.00
_cell.angle_beta   90.00
_cell.angle_gamma   90.00
#
_symmetry.space_group_name_H-M   'P 1'
#
loop_
_entity.id
_entity.type
_entity.pdbx_description
1 polymer ?
#
loop_
_entity_poly.entity_id
_entity_poly.type
_entity_poly.pdbx_seq_one_letter_code
_entity_poly.pdbx_strand_id
1 'polypeptide(L)'
;MKYYRLEISDKDGNTPLDAAGNPIGPFDSSLTPGAALEIQFDALITGYDVVMSGTNIAIYGVPVTMLRESAQLAGCQINLTAGFTAGLPLANPNQAGLILSGQIYNPYANWLGTHQSLNFIVNPSPLLNDQGQAASITLDGKKGEKLSDVLTRALTTAYPGFTLEIAISDLLVLAEDGVGVYSRLTQLAATIRSQSFSIINRDDYTGVQMVMQNRAIRVFDNTTGAAGGIQILPQELIGQPTWIGPVSVSFKCPLRADLRCGDMVELPQNIISGPGALLAVNSERSYSSLRTQVNFTGAFLITSVRHVGEYLNPDNSNSWVTIYEAVALAKNTT
;
A
#
# COMPACT_ATOMS: atom_id res chain seq x y z
N MET A 1 4.18 -12.68 -18.70
CA MET A 1 3.42 -13.70 -17.95
C MET A 1 3.26 -13.18 -16.53
N LYS A 2 2.10 -13.36 -15.89
CA LYS A 2 1.91 -13.07 -14.46
C LYS A 2 2.92 -13.89 -13.66
N TYR A 3 3.40 -13.33 -12.55
CA TYR A 3 4.37 -13.97 -11.67
C TYR A 3 4.02 -13.68 -10.22
N TYR A 4 4.11 -14.68 -9.36
CA TYR A 4 4.05 -14.51 -7.92
C TYR A 4 4.98 -15.48 -7.20
N ARG A 5 5.40 -15.09 -6.00
CA ARG A 5 6.05 -15.93 -5.00
C ARG A 5 5.54 -15.54 -3.61
N LEU A 6 4.89 -16.50 -2.95
CA LEU A 6 4.37 -16.36 -1.59
C LEU A 6 5.24 -17.18 -0.65
N GLU A 7 5.86 -16.52 0.31
CA GLU A 7 6.73 -17.11 1.32
C GLU A 7 6.11 -16.94 2.70
N ILE A 8 6.16 -18.00 3.50
CA ILE A 8 5.71 -18.02 4.89
C ILE A 8 6.88 -18.47 5.75
N SER A 9 7.18 -17.73 6.81
CA SER A 9 8.23 -18.07 7.76
C SER A 9 7.76 -17.89 9.21
N ASP A 10 8.25 -18.75 10.08
CA ASP A 10 8.06 -18.62 11.52
C ASP A 10 8.92 -17.46 12.10
N LYS A 11 8.87 -17.27 13.40
CA LYS A 11 9.67 -16.25 14.11
C LYS A 11 11.18 -16.44 13.98
N ASP A 12 11.63 -17.68 13.71
CA ASP A 12 13.04 -18.05 13.59
C ASP A 12 13.50 -18.00 12.12
N GLY A 13 12.60 -17.63 11.19
CA GLY A 13 12.86 -17.52 9.76
C GLY A 13 12.74 -18.84 8.99
N ASN A 14 12.27 -19.92 9.63
CA ASN A 14 12.11 -21.22 8.98
C ASN A 14 10.72 -21.32 8.31
N THR A 15 10.64 -22.07 7.22
CA THR A 15 9.36 -22.40 6.58
C THR A 15 8.58 -23.39 7.48
N PRO A 16 7.33 -23.11 7.86
CA PRO A 16 6.50 -24.02 8.62
C PRO A 16 6.27 -25.33 7.90
N LEU A 17 6.11 -26.42 8.64
CA LEU A 17 5.88 -27.75 8.09
C LEU A 17 4.42 -28.18 8.27
N ASP A 18 3.88 -28.95 7.32
CA ASP A 18 2.58 -29.60 7.46
C ASP A 18 2.65 -30.84 8.36
N ALA A 19 1.51 -31.47 8.63
CA ALA A 19 1.43 -32.68 9.44
C ALA A 19 2.20 -33.90 8.88
N ALA A 20 2.58 -33.86 7.62
CA ALA A 20 3.39 -34.88 6.96
C ALA A 20 4.89 -34.52 6.93
N GLY A 21 5.27 -33.36 7.47
CA GLY A 21 6.64 -32.86 7.47
C GLY A 21 7.07 -32.14 6.18
N ASN A 22 6.12 -31.81 5.29
CA ASN A 22 6.43 -31.04 4.08
C ASN A 22 6.36 -29.54 4.35
N PRO A 23 7.19 -28.72 3.68
CA PRO A 23 7.17 -27.27 3.86
C PRO A 23 5.86 -26.66 3.33
N ILE A 24 5.28 -25.73 4.08
CA ILE A 24 4.14 -24.92 3.65
C ILE A 24 4.67 -23.69 2.90
N GLY A 25 4.94 -23.86 1.61
CA GLY A 25 5.57 -22.86 0.74
C GLY A 25 7.09 -23.13 0.53
N PRO A 26 7.80 -22.26 -0.19
CA PRO A 26 7.23 -21.13 -0.94
C PRO A 26 6.32 -21.59 -2.08
N PHE A 27 5.23 -20.86 -2.29
CA PHE A 27 4.37 -21.04 -3.46
C PHE A 27 4.87 -20.10 -4.56
N ASP A 28 5.48 -20.66 -5.60
CA ASP A 28 6.17 -19.88 -6.63
C ASP A 28 5.71 -20.31 -8.02
N SER A 29 5.16 -19.38 -8.78
CA SER A 29 4.66 -19.63 -10.13
C SER A 29 5.76 -19.92 -11.15
N SER A 30 7.02 -19.62 -10.85
CA SER A 30 8.15 -19.86 -11.75
C SER A 30 8.76 -21.26 -11.65
N LEU A 31 8.57 -21.94 -10.51
CA LEU A 31 9.16 -23.25 -10.26
C LEU A 31 8.59 -24.36 -11.15
N THR A 32 7.30 -24.26 -11.48
CA THR A 32 6.62 -25.25 -12.32
C THR A 32 5.72 -24.52 -13.31
N PRO A 33 6.26 -24.04 -14.44
CA PRO A 33 5.47 -23.36 -15.46
C PRO A 33 4.26 -24.19 -15.91
N GLY A 34 3.07 -23.60 -15.86
CA GLY A 34 1.82 -24.27 -16.24
C GLY A 34 1.17 -25.12 -15.13
N ALA A 35 1.82 -25.31 -13.98
CA ALA A 35 1.29 -26.03 -12.83
C ALA A 35 1.25 -25.15 -11.55
N ALA A 36 1.38 -23.85 -11.70
CA ALA A 36 1.27 -22.92 -10.58
C ALA A 36 -0.16 -22.93 -10.00
N LEU A 37 -0.25 -22.87 -8.67
CA LEU A 37 -1.52 -22.79 -7.98
C LEU A 37 -2.20 -21.43 -8.24
N GLU A 38 -3.53 -21.42 -8.20
CA GLU A 38 -4.27 -20.15 -8.19
C GLU A 38 -4.01 -19.41 -6.88
N ILE A 39 -3.62 -18.16 -6.99
CA ILE A 39 -3.55 -17.22 -5.87
C ILE A 39 -4.48 -16.05 -6.14
N GLN A 40 -5.22 -15.65 -5.12
CA GLN A 40 -6.03 -14.44 -5.11
C GLN A 40 -5.61 -13.56 -3.95
N PHE A 41 -5.48 -12.26 -4.19
CA PHE A 41 -5.15 -11.31 -3.14
C PHE A 41 -5.79 -9.94 -3.38
N ASP A 42 -6.09 -9.28 -2.28
CA ASP A 42 -6.50 -7.90 -2.23
C ASP A 42 -5.73 -7.22 -1.09
N ALA A 43 -4.68 -6.51 -1.44
CA ALA A 43 -3.76 -5.89 -0.50
C ALA A 43 -3.89 -4.37 -0.56
N LEU A 44 -4.57 -3.80 0.43
CA LEU A 44 -4.73 -2.36 0.59
C LEU A 44 -3.67 -1.81 1.54
N ILE A 45 -2.89 -0.85 1.06
CA ILE A 45 -1.89 -0.11 1.82
C ILE A 45 -2.33 1.36 1.81
N THR A 46 -2.67 1.89 2.97
CA THR A 46 -3.15 3.27 3.12
C THR A 46 -2.74 3.84 4.48
N GLY A 47 -3.03 5.12 4.70
CA GLY A 47 -2.77 5.79 5.97
C GLY A 47 -3.43 5.10 7.16
N TYR A 48 -2.73 5.00 8.27
CA TYR A 48 -3.20 4.38 9.51
C TYR A 48 -4.33 5.15 10.22
N ASP A 49 -4.61 6.36 9.80
CA ASP A 49 -5.75 7.17 10.25
C ASP A 49 -7.07 6.73 9.62
N VAL A 50 -7.03 5.88 8.58
CA VAL A 50 -8.20 5.33 7.89
C VAL A 50 -8.51 3.95 8.45
N VAL A 51 -9.80 3.61 8.54
CA VAL A 51 -10.22 2.26 8.91
C VAL A 51 -9.78 1.29 7.82
N MET A 52 -8.82 0.42 8.14
CA MET A 52 -8.28 -0.54 7.21
C MET A 52 -9.13 -1.81 7.20
N SER A 53 -9.53 -2.25 6.00
CA SER A 53 -9.87 -3.66 5.78
C SER A 53 -8.57 -4.45 5.69
N GLY A 54 -8.47 -5.56 6.42
CA GLY A 54 -7.29 -6.41 6.39
C GLY A 54 -6.97 -6.90 4.97
N THR A 55 -5.68 -7.02 4.67
CA THR A 55 -5.23 -7.67 3.44
C THR A 55 -5.62 -9.14 3.46
N ASN A 56 -6.24 -9.60 2.40
CA ASN A 56 -6.66 -10.99 2.23
C ASN A 56 -5.84 -11.65 1.12
N ILE A 57 -5.33 -12.86 1.40
CA ILE A 57 -4.66 -13.72 0.44
C ILE A 57 -5.31 -15.10 0.51
N ALA A 58 -5.65 -15.68 -0.63
CA ALA A 58 -6.15 -17.06 -0.74
C ALA A 58 -5.31 -17.81 -1.77
N ILE A 59 -4.87 -19.02 -1.41
CA ILE A 59 -4.20 -19.93 -2.32
C ILE A 59 -5.01 -21.21 -2.44
N TYR A 60 -5.25 -21.64 -3.67
CA TYR A 60 -6.15 -22.75 -3.99
C TYR A 60 -5.38 -23.98 -4.45
N GLY A 61 -5.97 -25.17 -4.22
CA GLY A 61 -5.39 -26.43 -4.66
C GLY A 61 -4.26 -26.95 -3.76
N VAL A 62 -4.16 -26.43 -2.52
CA VAL A 62 -3.19 -26.92 -1.54
C VAL A 62 -3.61 -28.26 -0.95
N PRO A 63 -2.67 -29.16 -0.58
CA PRO A 63 -2.98 -30.45 0.04
C PRO A 63 -3.77 -30.35 1.35
N VAL A 64 -4.62 -31.32 1.63
CA VAL A 64 -5.40 -31.37 2.88
C VAL A 64 -4.50 -31.36 4.13
N THR A 65 -3.31 -31.92 4.04
CA THR A 65 -2.33 -31.90 5.13
C THR A 65 -1.95 -30.48 5.55
N MET A 66 -1.79 -29.56 4.58
CA MET A 66 -1.54 -28.14 4.85
C MET A 66 -2.77 -27.44 5.42
N LEU A 67 -3.98 -27.79 4.98
CA LEU A 67 -5.22 -27.22 5.49
C LEU A 67 -5.42 -27.51 6.99
N ARG A 68 -5.04 -28.70 7.43
CA ARG A 68 -5.17 -29.11 8.85
C ARG A 68 -4.30 -28.29 9.78
N GLU A 69 -3.14 -27.85 9.29
CA GLU A 69 -2.15 -27.10 10.08
C GLU A 69 -2.34 -25.56 9.94
N SER A 70 -3.40 -25.13 9.27
CA SER A 70 -3.63 -23.70 9.02
C SER A 70 -3.54 -22.83 10.29
N ALA A 71 -4.10 -23.31 11.42
CA ALA A 71 -4.10 -22.57 12.68
C ALA A 71 -2.68 -22.25 13.22
N GLN A 72 -1.70 -23.11 12.93
CA GLN A 72 -0.30 -22.92 13.38
C GLN A 72 0.40 -21.79 12.63
N LEU A 73 -0.16 -21.34 11.51
CA LEU A 73 0.40 -20.23 10.73
C LEU A 73 0.07 -18.85 11.32
N ALA A 74 -0.75 -18.78 12.37
CA ALA A 74 -1.01 -17.53 13.06
C ALA A 74 0.28 -16.96 13.69
N GLY A 75 0.56 -15.69 13.42
CA GLY A 75 1.79 -15.04 13.89
C GLY A 75 3.02 -15.25 12.99
N CYS A 76 2.96 -16.14 11.99
CA CYS A 76 4.02 -16.28 11.00
C CYS A 76 4.12 -15.02 10.13
N GLN A 77 5.34 -14.73 9.66
CA GLN A 77 5.60 -13.70 8.67
C GLN A 77 5.19 -14.21 7.29
N ILE A 78 4.56 -13.36 6.50
CA ILE A 78 4.19 -13.64 5.12
C ILE A 78 4.73 -12.55 4.20
N ASN A 79 5.33 -12.96 3.08
CA ASN A 79 5.85 -12.08 2.05
C ASN A 79 5.26 -12.49 0.69
N LEU A 80 4.68 -11.53 0.00
CA LEU A 80 4.15 -11.73 -1.35
C LEU A 80 4.93 -10.86 -2.33
N THR A 81 5.69 -11.52 -3.19
CA THR A 81 6.34 -10.92 -4.36
C THR A 81 5.48 -11.20 -5.58
N ALA A 82 5.17 -10.18 -6.37
CA ALA A 82 4.36 -10.34 -7.56
C ALA A 82 4.67 -9.29 -8.64
N GLY A 83 4.17 -9.54 -9.85
CA GLY A 83 4.37 -8.68 -11.00
C GLY A 83 4.24 -9.42 -12.32
N PHE A 84 5.03 -9.00 -13.29
CA PHE A 84 5.11 -9.64 -14.60
C PHE A 84 6.54 -10.06 -14.91
N THR A 85 6.72 -11.25 -15.50
CA THR A 85 7.98 -11.67 -16.10
C THR A 85 8.07 -11.18 -17.54
N ALA A 86 9.26 -11.23 -18.14
CA ALA A 86 9.48 -10.92 -19.56
C ALA A 86 8.53 -11.69 -20.49
N GLY A 87 8.25 -11.13 -21.64
CA GLY A 87 7.47 -11.79 -22.70
C GLY A 87 6.09 -11.17 -22.99
N LEU A 88 5.72 -10.09 -22.29
CA LEU A 88 4.55 -9.28 -22.64
C LEU A 88 4.99 -7.87 -23.09
N PRO A 89 4.35 -7.27 -24.11
CA PRO A 89 4.75 -5.96 -24.61
C PRO A 89 4.75 -4.84 -23.57
N LEU A 90 3.87 -4.95 -22.56
CA LEU A 90 3.73 -3.96 -21.48
C LEU A 90 4.32 -4.45 -20.13
N ALA A 91 4.91 -5.65 -20.11
CA ALA A 91 5.50 -6.17 -18.90
C ALA A 91 6.90 -5.58 -18.71
N ASN A 92 7.08 -4.86 -17.61
CA ASN A 92 8.40 -4.42 -17.16
C ASN A 92 8.83 -5.28 -15.96
N PRO A 93 9.77 -6.23 -16.15
CA PRO A 93 10.23 -7.08 -15.05
C PRO A 93 10.83 -6.32 -13.87
N ASN A 94 11.34 -5.12 -14.10
CA ASN A 94 11.90 -4.26 -13.05
C ASN A 94 10.81 -3.70 -12.10
N GLN A 95 9.55 -3.80 -12.49
CA GLN A 95 8.42 -3.41 -11.66
C GLN A 95 7.88 -4.57 -10.80
N ALA A 96 8.32 -5.81 -11.05
CA ALA A 96 8.01 -6.94 -10.19
C ALA A 96 8.81 -6.86 -8.88
N GLY A 97 8.18 -7.15 -7.77
CA GLY A 97 8.83 -7.06 -6.47
C GLY A 97 7.92 -7.41 -5.30
N LEU A 98 8.37 -7.12 -4.10
CA LEU A 98 7.63 -7.33 -2.86
C LEU A 98 6.45 -6.33 -2.79
N ILE A 99 5.24 -6.85 -2.94
CA ILE A 99 4.00 -6.03 -2.87
C ILE A 99 3.41 -6.02 -1.46
N LEU A 100 3.68 -7.05 -0.67
CA LEU A 100 3.18 -7.17 0.69
C LEU A 100 4.17 -7.91 1.57
N SER A 101 4.43 -7.35 2.75
CA SER A 101 5.11 -8.01 3.87
C SER A 101 4.32 -7.74 5.14
N GLY A 102 4.02 -8.78 5.90
CA GLY A 102 3.23 -8.61 7.13
C GLY A 102 3.18 -9.89 7.96
N GLN A 103 2.43 -9.84 9.05
CA GLN A 103 2.18 -10.97 9.92
C GLN A 103 0.79 -11.56 9.66
N ILE A 104 0.71 -12.87 9.59
CA ILE A 104 -0.58 -13.57 9.46
C ILE A 104 -1.34 -13.40 10.78
N TYR A 105 -2.43 -12.66 10.71
CA TYR A 105 -3.32 -12.43 11.86
C TYR A 105 -4.30 -13.58 12.06
N ASN A 106 -4.97 -13.99 10.99
CA ASN A 106 -5.95 -15.06 11.02
C ASN A 106 -5.81 -15.97 9.78
N PRO A 107 -5.17 -17.12 9.92
CA PRO A 107 -5.15 -18.13 8.88
C PRO A 107 -6.36 -19.04 9.04
N TYR A 108 -7.00 -19.40 7.92
CA TYR A 108 -8.09 -20.38 7.93
C TYR A 108 -8.11 -21.19 6.64
N ALA A 109 -8.51 -22.44 6.79
CA ALA A 109 -8.72 -23.34 5.67
C ALA A 109 -10.19 -23.34 5.26
N ASN A 110 -10.42 -23.47 3.97
CA ASN A 110 -11.77 -23.63 3.42
C ASN A 110 -11.80 -24.78 2.43
N TRP A 111 -12.85 -25.61 2.55
CA TRP A 111 -13.09 -26.72 1.65
C TRP A 111 -14.55 -26.73 1.22
N LEU A 112 -14.82 -26.19 0.04
CA LEU A 112 -16.15 -26.11 -0.56
C LEU A 112 -16.19 -26.93 -1.85
N GLY A 113 -16.90 -28.04 -1.82
CA GLY A 113 -17.00 -28.95 -2.96
C GLY A 113 -15.63 -29.50 -3.36
N THR A 114 -15.18 -29.20 -4.56
CA THR A 114 -13.85 -29.59 -5.07
C THR A 114 -12.77 -28.54 -4.80
N HIS A 115 -13.14 -27.38 -4.27
CA HIS A 115 -12.21 -26.28 -4.04
C HIS A 115 -11.66 -26.33 -2.61
N GLN A 116 -10.35 -26.40 -2.52
CA GLN A 116 -9.60 -26.32 -1.28
C GLN A 116 -8.77 -25.05 -1.31
N SER A 117 -8.86 -24.23 -0.28
CA SER A 117 -8.07 -23.00 -0.16
C SER A 117 -7.52 -22.81 1.23
N LEU A 118 -6.32 -22.26 1.28
CA LEU A 118 -5.68 -21.75 2.48
C LEU A 118 -5.72 -20.22 2.39
N ASN A 119 -6.31 -19.60 3.40
CA ASN A 119 -6.61 -18.19 3.40
C ASN A 119 -5.86 -17.49 4.54
N PHE A 120 -5.40 -16.26 4.29
CA PHE A 120 -4.66 -15.46 5.25
C PHE A 120 -5.25 -14.06 5.33
N ILE A 121 -5.58 -13.63 6.54
CA ILE A 121 -5.77 -12.22 6.85
C ILE A 121 -4.43 -11.72 7.37
N VAL A 122 -3.84 -10.74 6.69
CA VAL A 122 -2.49 -10.24 6.95
C VAL A 122 -2.55 -8.85 7.54
N ASN A 123 -1.74 -8.64 8.58
CA ASN A 123 -1.52 -7.34 9.19
C ASN A 123 -0.13 -6.82 8.80
N PRO A 124 -0.01 -5.62 8.23
CA PRO A 124 1.30 -5.06 7.88
C PRO A 124 2.14 -4.67 9.12
N SER A 125 1.48 -4.47 10.27
CA SER A 125 2.11 -4.17 11.55
C SER A 125 2.07 -5.38 12.48
N PRO A 126 3.18 -5.77 13.12
CA PRO A 126 3.13 -6.76 14.18
C PRO A 126 2.23 -6.26 15.32
N LEU A 127 1.37 -7.13 15.83
CA LEU A 127 0.49 -6.82 16.96
C LEU A 127 1.27 -6.76 18.27
N LEU A 128 2.32 -7.54 18.35
CA LEU A 128 3.19 -7.67 19.51
C LEU A 128 4.63 -7.42 19.08
N ASN A 129 5.42 -6.86 20.00
CA ASN A 129 6.86 -6.75 19.82
C ASN A 129 7.52 -8.15 19.95
N ASP A 130 8.84 -8.22 19.71
CA ASP A 130 9.61 -9.46 19.83
C ASP A 130 9.56 -10.10 21.23
N GLN A 131 9.12 -9.36 22.24
CA GLN A 131 8.94 -9.82 23.61
C GLN A 131 7.49 -10.28 23.91
N GLY A 132 6.61 -10.29 22.90
CA GLY A 132 5.21 -10.67 23.05
C GLY A 132 4.34 -9.62 23.73
N GLN A 133 4.79 -8.36 23.81
CA GLN A 133 4.06 -7.26 24.42
C GLN A 133 3.44 -6.37 23.34
N ALA A 134 2.30 -5.76 23.65
CA ALA A 134 1.70 -4.75 22.78
C ALA A 134 2.65 -3.54 22.62
N ALA A 135 2.82 -3.07 21.39
CA ALA A 135 3.62 -1.89 21.13
C ALA A 135 3.03 -0.68 21.88
N SER A 136 3.88 0.02 22.62
CA SER A 136 3.54 1.29 23.28
C SER A 136 4.40 2.39 22.66
N ILE A 137 3.76 3.40 22.12
CA ILE A 137 4.43 4.52 21.48
C ILE A 137 4.33 5.72 22.41
N THR A 138 5.46 6.14 22.97
CA THR A 138 5.53 7.33 23.81
C THR A 138 6.01 8.50 22.99
N LEU A 139 5.16 9.51 22.88
CA LEU A 139 5.50 10.79 22.30
C LEU A 139 5.88 11.74 23.44
N ASP A 140 7.11 12.23 23.46
CA ASP A 140 7.60 13.23 24.41
C ASP A 140 8.28 14.34 23.61
N GLY A 141 7.55 15.43 23.39
CA GLY A 141 8.01 16.59 22.63
C GLY A 141 8.00 17.85 23.46
N LYS A 142 8.97 18.71 23.24
CA LYS A 142 9.06 20.00 23.88
C LYS A 142 8.56 21.12 22.98
N LYS A 143 8.02 22.16 23.57
CA LYS A 143 7.64 23.38 22.84
C LYS A 143 8.80 23.90 21.98
N GLY A 144 8.52 24.18 20.72
CA GLY A 144 9.49 24.64 19.73
C GLY A 144 10.27 23.53 19.02
N GLU A 145 10.04 22.26 19.38
CA GLU A 145 10.66 21.11 18.72
C GLU A 145 9.92 20.77 17.41
N LYS A 146 10.66 20.35 16.38
CA LYS A 146 10.05 19.89 15.13
C LYS A 146 9.32 18.56 15.35
N LEU A 147 8.13 18.45 14.78
CA LEU A 147 7.35 17.21 14.86
C LEU A 147 8.08 16.00 14.24
N SER A 148 8.88 16.23 13.18
CA SER A 148 9.73 15.20 12.57
C SER A 148 10.71 14.57 13.55
N ASP A 149 11.35 15.37 14.41
CA ASP A 149 12.35 14.89 15.37
C ASP A 149 11.68 14.09 16.49
N VAL A 150 10.55 14.59 16.98
CA VAL A 150 9.74 13.93 18.02
C VAL A 150 9.24 12.56 17.53
N LEU A 151 8.70 12.51 16.30
CA LEU A 151 8.23 11.27 15.69
C LEU A 151 9.38 10.30 15.44
N THR A 152 10.54 10.80 15.01
CA THR A 152 11.74 9.97 14.79
C THR A 152 12.11 9.24 16.08
N ARG A 153 12.21 9.93 17.22
CA ARG A 153 12.52 9.31 18.51
C ARG A 153 11.49 8.29 18.93
N ALA A 154 10.21 8.66 18.88
CA ALA A 154 9.10 7.82 19.32
C ALA A 154 8.99 6.53 18.50
N LEU A 155 9.03 6.65 17.15
CA LEU A 155 8.84 5.52 16.26
C LEU A 155 10.06 4.59 16.20
N THR A 156 11.29 5.14 16.26
CA THR A 156 12.51 4.31 16.34
C THR A 156 12.53 3.47 17.62
N THR A 157 12.07 4.03 18.73
CA THR A 157 11.99 3.30 20.00
C THR A 157 10.90 2.23 19.98
N ALA A 158 9.73 2.55 19.41
CA ALA A 158 8.59 1.62 19.38
C ALA A 158 8.74 0.50 18.34
N TYR A 159 9.45 0.75 17.24
CA TYR A 159 9.61 -0.17 16.10
C TYR A 159 11.08 -0.31 15.68
N PRO A 160 11.97 -0.88 16.50
CA PRO A 160 13.41 -0.93 16.23
C PRO A 160 13.78 -1.76 15.00
N GLY A 161 12.88 -2.65 14.55
CA GLY A 161 13.09 -3.48 13.36
C GLY A 161 12.57 -2.89 12.05
N PHE A 162 12.09 -1.62 12.06
CA PHE A 162 11.51 -0.97 10.89
C PHE A 162 12.39 0.17 10.40
N THR A 163 12.48 0.32 9.09
CA THR A 163 13.07 1.52 8.49
C THR A 163 12.10 2.69 8.65
N LEU A 164 12.60 3.84 9.06
CA LEU A 164 11.78 5.05 9.25
C LEU A 164 12.14 6.09 8.18
N GLU A 165 11.13 6.54 7.44
CA GLU A 165 11.24 7.57 6.41
C GLU A 165 10.26 8.70 6.76
N ILE A 166 10.77 9.90 7.14
CA ILE A 166 9.94 11.05 7.50
C ILE A 166 10.20 12.20 6.52
N ALA A 167 9.14 12.62 5.83
CA ALA A 167 9.12 13.71 4.88
C ALA A 167 7.87 14.57 5.11
N ILE A 168 7.92 15.41 6.14
CA ILE A 168 6.83 16.32 6.52
C ILE A 168 7.32 17.76 6.58
N SER A 169 6.40 18.72 6.56
CA SER A 169 6.70 20.16 6.60
C SER A 169 7.50 20.56 7.83
N ASP A 170 8.53 21.37 7.62
CA ASP A 170 9.29 22.03 8.70
C ASP A 170 8.46 23.04 9.51
N LEU A 171 7.29 23.44 9.00
CA LEU A 171 6.36 24.32 9.72
C LEU A 171 5.64 23.57 10.87
N LEU A 172 5.69 22.24 10.90
CA LEU A 172 5.11 21.43 11.95
C LEU A 172 6.02 21.46 13.19
N VAL A 173 5.83 22.50 14.00
CA VAL A 173 6.55 22.74 15.25
C VAL A 173 5.56 22.68 16.42
N LEU A 174 5.96 22.04 17.52
CA LEU A 174 5.12 21.92 18.71
C LEU A 174 4.90 23.29 19.37
N ALA A 175 3.64 23.67 19.53
CA ALA A 175 3.26 24.92 20.19
C ALA A 175 3.41 24.85 21.71
N GLU A 176 3.33 23.65 22.29
CA GLU A 176 3.39 23.38 23.73
C GLU A 176 4.13 22.05 23.96
N ASP A 177 4.55 21.82 25.21
CA ASP A 177 5.08 20.53 25.62
C ASP A 177 3.99 19.47 25.46
N GLY A 178 4.29 18.42 24.72
CA GLY A 178 3.34 17.34 24.42
C GLY A 178 3.85 16.00 24.89
N VAL A 179 3.15 15.37 25.83
CA VAL A 179 3.41 13.98 26.25
C VAL A 179 2.18 13.16 25.95
N GLY A 180 2.36 12.08 25.18
CA GLY A 180 1.28 11.18 24.84
C GLY A 180 1.75 9.72 24.82
N VAL A 181 0.90 8.81 25.26
CA VAL A 181 1.15 7.38 25.17
C VAL A 181 0.05 6.77 24.31
N TYR A 182 0.46 6.10 23.24
CA TYR A 182 -0.43 5.50 22.26
C TYR A 182 -0.22 3.99 22.24
N SER A 183 -1.30 3.25 22.41
CA SER A 183 -1.26 1.77 22.36
C SER A 183 -1.26 1.22 20.93
N ARG A 184 -1.53 2.08 19.94
CA ARG A 184 -1.59 1.69 18.52
C ARG A 184 -1.10 2.82 17.62
N LEU A 185 -0.42 2.44 16.53
CA LEU A 185 0.02 3.40 15.52
C LEU A 185 -1.16 4.16 14.88
N THR A 186 -2.33 3.53 14.77
CA THR A 186 -3.56 4.16 14.25
C THR A 186 -4.01 5.36 15.08
N GLN A 187 -3.90 5.27 16.41
CA GLN A 187 -4.26 6.37 17.31
C GLN A 187 -3.26 7.53 17.17
N LEU A 188 -1.96 7.22 17.13
CA LEU A 188 -0.93 8.22 16.89
C LEU A 188 -1.16 8.92 15.55
N ALA A 189 -1.35 8.16 14.47
CA ALA A 189 -1.56 8.70 13.13
C ALA A 189 -2.75 9.66 13.06
N ALA A 190 -3.90 9.26 13.64
CA ALA A 190 -5.10 10.11 13.68
C ALA A 190 -4.87 11.41 14.47
N THR A 191 -4.18 11.32 15.61
CA THR A 191 -3.85 12.49 16.44
C THR A 191 -2.92 13.44 15.69
N ILE A 192 -1.83 12.93 15.13
CA ILE A 192 -0.84 13.75 14.39
C ILE A 192 -1.48 14.39 13.16
N ARG A 193 -2.29 13.64 12.42
CA ARG A 193 -3.01 14.21 11.28
C ARG A 193 -3.92 15.36 11.70
N SER A 194 -4.72 15.18 12.74
CA SER A 194 -5.61 16.22 13.25
C SER A 194 -4.84 17.47 13.71
N GLN A 195 -3.74 17.28 14.43
CA GLN A 195 -2.90 18.38 14.90
C GLN A 195 -2.22 19.12 13.73
N SER A 196 -1.77 18.40 12.71
CA SER A 196 -1.11 18.99 11.54
C SER A 196 -2.04 19.96 10.77
N PHE A 197 -3.34 19.63 10.67
CA PHE A 197 -4.33 20.54 10.10
C PHE A 197 -4.48 21.84 10.90
N SER A 198 -4.37 21.77 12.23
CA SER A 198 -4.48 22.97 13.08
C SER A 198 -3.25 23.87 12.94
N ILE A 199 -2.09 23.33 12.63
CA ILE A 199 -0.84 24.08 12.45
C ILE A 199 -0.74 24.64 11.02
N ILE A 200 -0.98 23.78 10.00
CA ILE A 200 -1.00 24.16 8.60
C ILE A 200 -2.46 24.34 8.17
N ASN A 201 -3.02 25.47 8.46
CA ASN A 201 -4.40 25.81 8.15
C ASN A 201 -4.54 26.26 6.69
N ARG A 202 -4.57 25.29 5.75
CA ARG A 202 -4.68 25.52 4.31
C ARG A 202 -5.64 24.53 3.67
N ASP A 203 -6.43 25.01 2.69
CA ASP A 203 -7.44 24.21 1.99
C ASP A 203 -6.83 23.11 1.10
N ASP A 204 -5.61 23.29 0.63
CA ASP A 204 -4.88 22.32 -0.21
C ASP A 204 -3.99 21.37 0.59
N TYR A 205 -3.94 21.48 1.92
CA TYR A 205 -3.18 20.60 2.79
C TYR A 205 -3.98 19.36 3.16
N THR A 206 -3.37 18.18 3.04
CA THR A 206 -4.06 16.89 3.28
C THR A 206 -3.74 16.26 4.63
N GLY A 207 -2.95 16.94 5.46
CA GLY A 207 -2.49 16.44 6.76
C GLY A 207 -1.33 15.46 6.67
N VAL A 208 -0.69 15.23 7.80
CA VAL A 208 0.36 14.20 7.92
C VAL A 208 -0.27 12.83 7.82
N GLN A 209 0.31 11.97 6.99
CA GLN A 209 -0.06 10.58 6.85
C GLN A 209 1.05 9.67 7.36
N MET A 210 0.66 8.55 7.96
CA MET A 210 1.58 7.50 8.40
C MET A 210 1.16 6.20 7.75
N VAL A 211 2.10 5.53 7.10
CA VAL A 211 1.88 4.26 6.40
C VAL A 211 2.96 3.28 6.82
N MET A 212 2.59 2.03 7.01
CA MET A 212 3.55 0.94 7.17
C MET A 212 3.48 0.03 5.95
N GLN A 213 4.59 -0.09 5.25
CA GLN A 213 4.70 -0.88 4.02
C GLN A 213 6.07 -1.56 3.97
N ASN A 214 6.08 -2.88 3.75
CA ASN A 214 7.32 -3.65 3.53
C ASN A 214 8.41 -3.40 4.59
N ARG A 215 8.02 -3.43 5.88
CA ARG A 215 8.88 -3.16 7.05
C ARG A 215 9.47 -1.74 7.10
N ALA A 216 8.86 -0.80 6.41
CA ALA A 216 9.15 0.62 6.53
C ALA A 216 7.94 1.37 7.08
N ILE A 217 8.18 2.31 7.99
CA ILE A 217 7.19 3.30 8.44
C ILE A 217 7.50 4.58 7.70
N ARG A 218 6.56 5.03 6.89
CA ARG A 218 6.66 6.27 6.14
C ARG A 218 5.70 7.31 6.70
N VAL A 219 6.22 8.48 7.02
CA VAL A 219 5.46 9.62 7.52
C VAL A 219 5.67 10.78 6.54
N PHE A 220 4.62 11.24 5.94
CA PHE A 220 4.70 12.24 4.87
C PHE A 220 3.50 13.16 4.84
N ASP A 221 3.63 14.31 4.21
CA ASP A 221 2.54 15.21 3.88
C ASP A 221 2.69 15.74 2.44
N ASN A 222 1.67 16.43 1.95
CA ASN A 222 1.69 16.94 0.57
C ASN A 222 2.36 18.31 0.40
N THR A 223 3.09 18.79 1.41
CA THR A 223 3.88 20.04 1.31
C THR A 223 5.32 19.76 0.94
N THR A 224 5.83 18.56 1.26
CA THR A 224 7.20 18.16 0.98
C THR A 224 7.20 17.19 -0.20
N GLY A 225 7.85 17.57 -1.26
CA GLY A 225 8.05 16.72 -2.44
C GLY A 225 9.50 16.80 -2.89
N ALA A 226 10.13 15.63 -3.11
CA ALA A 226 11.42 15.61 -3.80
C ALA A 226 11.25 16.13 -5.23
N ALA A 227 12.15 16.98 -5.70
CA ALA A 227 12.17 17.37 -7.10
C ALA A 227 12.41 16.13 -7.98
N GLY A 228 11.49 15.84 -8.91
CA GLY A 228 11.57 14.72 -9.85
C GLY A 228 10.71 13.53 -9.43
N GLY A 229 9.41 13.63 -9.64
CA GLY A 229 8.50 12.48 -9.52
C GLY A 229 8.77 11.41 -10.58
N ILE A 230 8.40 10.16 -10.26
CA ILE A 230 8.46 9.06 -11.23
C ILE A 230 7.41 9.33 -12.31
N GLN A 231 7.84 9.44 -13.56
CA GLN A 231 6.94 9.68 -14.66
C GLN A 231 6.17 8.40 -15.02
N ILE A 232 4.85 8.47 -14.95
CA ILE A 232 3.97 7.40 -15.41
C ILE A 232 3.68 7.62 -16.90
N LEU A 233 4.05 6.65 -17.71
CA LEU A 233 3.82 6.73 -19.15
C LEU A 233 2.38 6.31 -19.50
N PRO A 234 1.78 6.84 -20.58
CA PRO A 234 0.42 6.45 -21.00
C PRO A 234 0.22 4.94 -21.20
N GLN A 235 1.25 4.24 -21.68
CA GLN A 235 1.22 2.79 -21.87
C GLN A 235 1.30 1.99 -20.56
N GLU A 236 1.66 2.60 -19.45
CA GLU A 236 1.66 1.97 -18.14
C GLU A 236 0.30 2.09 -17.41
N LEU A 237 -0.67 2.76 -18.04
CA LEU A 237 -1.99 2.96 -17.47
C LEU A 237 -3.01 1.94 -18.02
N ILE A 238 -3.89 1.49 -17.15
CA ILE A 238 -5.11 0.76 -17.51
C ILE A 238 -6.29 1.71 -17.38
N GLY A 239 -6.71 2.28 -18.50
CA GLY A 239 -7.68 3.38 -18.54
C GLY A 239 -7.04 4.72 -18.21
N GLN A 240 -7.87 5.76 -18.13
CA GLN A 240 -7.38 7.11 -17.85
C GLN A 240 -7.45 7.40 -16.34
N PRO A 241 -6.55 8.21 -15.79
CA PRO A 241 -6.66 8.73 -14.43
C PRO A 241 -7.98 9.49 -14.24
N THR A 242 -8.50 9.46 -13.02
CA THR A 242 -9.78 10.08 -12.68
C THR A 242 -9.65 10.91 -11.41
N TRP A 243 -10.15 12.14 -11.44
CA TRP A 243 -10.28 12.95 -10.24
C TRP A 243 -11.35 12.37 -9.31
N ILE A 244 -10.96 12.01 -8.09
CA ILE A 244 -11.85 11.46 -7.04
C ILE A 244 -12.16 12.48 -5.95
N GLY A 245 -11.47 13.62 -5.96
CA GLY A 245 -11.67 14.72 -5.04
C GLY A 245 -11.07 16.02 -5.60
N PRO A 246 -11.17 17.15 -4.88
CA PRO A 246 -10.66 18.45 -5.34
C PRO A 246 -9.16 18.45 -5.66
N VAL A 247 -8.38 17.68 -4.90
CA VAL A 247 -6.92 17.57 -5.03
C VAL A 247 -6.45 16.12 -5.18
N SER A 248 -7.38 15.17 -5.27
CA SER A 248 -7.09 13.73 -5.27
C SER A 248 -7.41 13.08 -6.60
N VAL A 249 -6.53 12.25 -7.08
CA VAL A 249 -6.64 11.50 -8.33
C VAL A 249 -6.48 10.01 -8.07
N SER A 250 -7.22 9.19 -8.81
CA SER A 250 -7.00 7.74 -8.87
C SER A 250 -6.54 7.32 -10.26
N PHE A 251 -5.58 6.39 -10.30
CA PHE A 251 -5.12 5.79 -11.55
C PHE A 251 -4.78 4.31 -11.34
N LYS A 252 -4.80 3.54 -12.42
CA LYS A 252 -4.59 2.10 -12.39
C LYS A 252 -3.48 1.69 -13.37
N CYS A 253 -2.59 0.82 -12.90
CA CYS A 253 -1.49 0.25 -13.66
C CYS A 253 -1.56 -1.29 -13.67
N PRO A 254 -0.91 -1.99 -14.62
CA PRO A 254 -0.53 -3.37 -14.44
C PRO A 254 0.17 -3.56 -13.09
N LEU A 255 0.06 -4.74 -12.49
CA LEU A 255 0.61 -5.00 -11.16
C LEU A 255 2.09 -4.66 -11.10
N ARG A 256 2.43 -3.75 -10.20
CA ARG A 256 3.80 -3.24 -10.00
C ARG A 256 4.08 -2.97 -8.51
N ALA A 257 5.33 -3.17 -8.11
CA ALA A 257 5.80 -3.06 -6.71
C ALA A 257 6.75 -1.87 -6.49
N ASP A 258 7.15 -1.19 -7.54
CA ASP A 258 8.17 -0.14 -7.51
C ASP A 258 7.67 1.21 -6.98
N LEU A 259 6.34 1.40 -6.89
CA LEU A 259 5.72 2.60 -6.36
C LEU A 259 5.07 2.34 -5.00
N ARG A 260 5.36 3.20 -4.04
CA ARG A 260 4.90 3.07 -2.65
C ARG A 260 4.14 4.33 -2.21
N CYS A 261 3.37 4.22 -1.13
CA CYS A 261 2.80 5.39 -0.47
C CYS A 261 3.90 6.39 -0.08
N GLY A 262 3.69 7.67 -0.35
CA GLY A 262 4.67 8.72 -0.15
C GLY A 262 5.65 8.94 -1.31
N ASP A 263 5.60 8.14 -2.37
CA ASP A 263 6.34 8.41 -3.59
C ASP A 263 5.63 9.47 -4.44
N MET A 264 6.43 10.25 -5.16
CA MET A 264 5.90 11.26 -6.08
C MET A 264 5.84 10.71 -7.49
N VAL A 265 4.73 10.99 -8.16
CA VAL A 265 4.50 10.59 -9.55
C VAL A 265 4.04 11.79 -10.39
N GLU A 266 4.39 11.76 -11.65
CA GLU A 266 3.88 12.66 -12.67
C GLU A 266 3.00 11.87 -13.63
N LEU A 267 1.74 12.30 -13.79
CA LEU A 267 0.79 11.66 -14.70
C LEU A 267 0.86 12.27 -16.10
N PRO A 268 0.56 11.50 -17.15
CA PRO A 268 0.54 12.02 -18.52
C PRO A 268 -0.51 13.13 -18.66
N GLN A 269 -0.10 14.25 -19.22
CA GLN A 269 -0.92 15.46 -19.30
C GLN A 269 -2.10 15.37 -20.27
N ASN A 270 -1.94 14.66 -21.37
CA ASN A 270 -2.95 14.56 -22.44
C ASN A 270 -3.06 13.12 -22.93
N ILE A 271 -3.88 12.33 -22.28
CA ILE A 271 -4.12 10.94 -22.70
C ILE A 271 -5.12 10.90 -23.88
N ILE A 272 -6.03 11.87 -23.93
CA ILE A 272 -7.00 12.01 -25.01
C ILE A 272 -6.80 13.37 -25.66
N SER A 273 -6.13 13.41 -26.80
CA SER A 273 -6.11 14.56 -27.68
C SER A 273 -7.27 14.45 -28.66
N GLY A 274 -8.31 15.20 -28.41
CA GLY A 274 -9.47 15.31 -29.28
C GLY A 274 -10.55 16.14 -28.61
N PRO A 275 -11.48 16.75 -29.37
CA PRO A 275 -12.65 17.35 -28.76
C PRO A 275 -13.26 16.27 -27.89
N GLY A 276 -13.56 16.58 -26.64
CA GLY A 276 -14.14 15.68 -25.65
C GLY A 276 -15.45 15.06 -26.12
N ALA A 277 -15.33 14.31 -27.17
CA ALA A 277 -16.38 13.85 -28.04
C ALA A 277 -17.26 12.80 -27.42
N LEU A 278 -17.00 12.47 -26.20
CA LEU A 278 -17.78 11.45 -25.52
C LEU A 278 -18.61 12.02 -24.39
N LEU A 279 -18.96 13.26 -24.53
CA LEU A 279 -19.94 13.80 -23.67
C LEU A 279 -21.28 13.15 -24.00
N ALA A 280 -21.82 12.42 -23.05
CA ALA A 280 -23.21 12.01 -23.11
C ALA A 280 -24.10 13.24 -23.35
N VAL A 281 -25.25 13.05 -23.95
CA VAL A 281 -26.18 14.14 -24.31
C VAL A 281 -26.47 15.13 -23.18
N ASN A 282 -26.32 14.68 -21.93
CA ASN A 282 -26.55 15.50 -20.74
C ASN A 282 -25.29 16.05 -20.09
N SER A 283 -24.14 15.87 -20.68
CA SER A 283 -22.87 16.24 -20.06
C SER A 283 -22.46 17.69 -20.31
N GLU A 284 -23.13 18.37 -21.22
CA GLU A 284 -22.94 19.80 -21.44
C GLU A 284 -23.24 20.63 -20.17
N ARG A 285 -24.10 20.10 -19.33
CA ARG A 285 -24.46 20.74 -18.06
C ARG A 285 -23.40 20.63 -17.00
N SER A 286 -22.44 19.77 -17.22
CA SER A 286 -21.42 19.53 -16.24
C SER A 286 -20.18 20.34 -16.50
N TYR A 287 -20.36 21.65 -16.92
CA TYR A 287 -19.28 22.53 -16.76
C TYR A 287 -18.13 22.26 -17.63
N SER A 288 -18.43 21.98 -18.78
CA SER A 288 -17.60 21.53 -19.87
C SER A 288 -16.25 22.25 -20.02
N SER A 289 -16.19 23.54 -19.78
CA SER A 289 -14.93 24.30 -19.87
C SER A 289 -13.85 23.82 -18.88
N LEU A 290 -14.26 23.29 -17.73
CA LEU A 290 -13.34 22.71 -16.75
C LEU A 290 -13.04 21.23 -17.04
N ARG A 291 -13.97 20.50 -17.65
CA ARG A 291 -13.78 19.10 -17.99
C ARG A 291 -12.93 18.87 -19.24
N THR A 292 -12.96 19.76 -20.18
CA THR A 292 -12.08 19.71 -21.36
C THR A 292 -10.63 20.10 -21.05
N GLN A 293 -10.39 20.65 -19.87
CA GLN A 293 -9.07 21.00 -19.35
C GLN A 293 -8.64 20.10 -18.21
N VAL A 294 -9.03 18.83 -18.18
CA VAL A 294 -8.53 17.87 -17.19
C VAL A 294 -7.06 17.59 -17.48
N ASN A 295 -6.23 18.53 -17.12
CA ASN A 295 -4.78 18.36 -17.12
C ASN A 295 -4.38 17.80 -15.79
N PHE A 296 -3.78 16.63 -15.78
CA PHE A 296 -3.05 16.10 -14.63
C PHE A 296 -1.66 16.76 -14.59
N THR A 297 -1.65 18.09 -14.44
CA THR A 297 -0.41 18.87 -14.40
C THR A 297 0.20 18.87 -13.01
N GLY A 298 1.50 18.68 -12.95
CA GLY A 298 2.26 18.68 -11.70
C GLY A 298 2.53 17.29 -11.14
N ALA A 299 3.14 17.28 -9.98
CA ALA A 299 3.46 16.08 -9.28
C ALA A 299 2.35 15.73 -8.27
N PHE A 300 2.11 14.44 -8.12
CA PHE A 300 1.15 13.87 -7.20
C PHE A 300 1.87 12.97 -6.21
N LEU A 301 1.50 13.06 -4.94
CA LEU A 301 2.00 12.21 -3.87
C LEU A 301 1.06 11.03 -3.68
N ILE A 302 1.57 9.80 -3.79
CA ILE A 302 0.79 8.58 -3.59
C ILE A 302 0.39 8.45 -2.11
N THR A 303 -0.90 8.35 -1.85
CA THR A 303 -1.47 8.23 -0.50
C THR A 303 -2.01 6.85 -0.19
N SER A 304 -2.42 6.11 -1.23
CA SER A 304 -2.96 4.76 -1.10
C SER A 304 -2.53 3.89 -2.27
N VAL A 305 -2.24 2.63 -1.98
CA VAL A 305 -1.88 1.61 -2.96
C VAL A 305 -2.71 0.38 -2.69
N ARG A 306 -3.40 -0.14 -3.72
CA ARG A 306 -4.15 -1.39 -3.63
C ARG A 306 -3.69 -2.33 -4.73
N HIS A 307 -3.13 -3.46 -4.32
CA HIS A 307 -2.76 -4.54 -5.24
C HIS A 307 -3.89 -5.57 -5.28
N VAL A 308 -4.40 -5.84 -6.46
CA VAL A 308 -5.45 -6.84 -6.69
C VAL A 308 -4.91 -7.88 -7.65
N GLY A 309 -4.99 -9.14 -7.27
CA GLY A 309 -4.48 -10.25 -8.07
C GLY A 309 -5.36 -11.49 -8.05
N GLU A 310 -5.59 -12.04 -9.24
CA GLU A 310 -6.11 -13.38 -9.51
C GLU A 310 -5.26 -14.00 -10.61
N TYR A 311 -4.48 -15.01 -10.26
CA TYR A 311 -3.40 -15.48 -11.12
C TYR A 311 -3.91 -16.13 -12.41
N LEU A 312 -4.88 -17.01 -12.34
CA LEU A 312 -5.43 -17.74 -13.48
C LEU A 312 -6.55 -16.99 -14.22
N ASN A 313 -7.05 -15.89 -13.65
CA ASN A 313 -8.10 -15.10 -14.29
C ASN A 313 -7.54 -14.38 -15.53
N PRO A 314 -8.12 -14.55 -16.74
CA PRO A 314 -7.65 -13.90 -17.95
C PRO A 314 -7.99 -12.41 -18.09
N ASP A 315 -8.80 -11.83 -17.18
CA ASP A 315 -9.15 -10.41 -17.22
C ASP A 315 -7.90 -9.54 -16.97
N ASN A 316 -7.39 -8.93 -18.03
CA ASN A 316 -6.20 -8.08 -17.96
C ASN A 316 -6.46 -6.69 -17.37
N SER A 317 -7.72 -6.32 -17.16
CA SER A 317 -8.09 -4.98 -16.68
C SER A 317 -8.28 -4.92 -15.18
N ASN A 318 -8.55 -6.06 -14.51
CA ASN A 318 -8.91 -6.09 -13.10
C ASN A 318 -8.25 -7.22 -12.29
N SER A 319 -7.65 -8.21 -12.95
CA SER A 319 -7.17 -9.42 -12.26
C SER A 319 -5.69 -9.42 -11.86
N TRP A 320 -4.90 -8.46 -12.32
CA TRP A 320 -3.46 -8.37 -11.96
C TRP A 320 -3.02 -6.92 -12.08
N VAL A 321 -3.47 -6.09 -11.14
CA VAL A 321 -3.39 -4.64 -11.24
C VAL A 321 -3.00 -3.99 -9.92
N THR A 322 -2.43 -2.81 -10.01
CA THR A 322 -2.25 -1.90 -8.87
C THR A 322 -3.08 -0.63 -9.11
N ILE A 323 -3.87 -0.28 -8.12
CA ILE A 323 -4.68 0.94 -8.10
C ILE A 323 -4.02 1.90 -7.12
N TYR A 324 -3.83 3.13 -7.55
CA TYR A 324 -3.24 4.19 -6.77
C TYR A 324 -4.25 5.31 -6.52
N GLU A 325 -4.18 5.86 -5.32
CA GLU A 325 -4.74 7.18 -5.04
C GLU A 325 -3.59 8.12 -4.70
N ALA A 326 -3.63 9.30 -5.25
CA ALA A 326 -2.59 10.30 -5.05
C ALA A 326 -3.19 11.69 -4.90
N VAL A 327 -2.48 12.57 -4.21
CA VAL A 327 -2.90 13.96 -3.97
C VAL A 327 -1.94 14.92 -4.64
N ALA A 328 -2.46 16.01 -5.15
CA ALA A 328 -1.63 17.09 -5.67
C ALA A 328 -0.78 17.69 -4.55
N LEU A 329 0.43 18.13 -4.88
CA LEU A 329 1.23 18.88 -3.93
C LEU A 329 0.55 20.20 -3.58
N ALA A 330 0.64 20.56 -2.32
CA ALA A 330 0.21 21.85 -1.83
C ALA A 330 1.06 22.95 -2.48
N LYS A 331 0.44 24.01 -2.93
CA LYS A 331 1.15 25.11 -3.58
C LYS A 331 2.11 25.78 -2.58
N ASN A 332 3.39 25.87 -2.93
CA ASN A 332 4.31 26.66 -2.13
C ASN A 332 3.84 28.12 -2.13
N THR A 333 3.38 28.60 -1.01
CA THR A 333 3.23 30.04 -0.79
C THR A 333 4.61 30.56 -0.41
N THR A 334 5.29 31.15 -1.38
CA THR A 334 6.46 32.04 -1.12
C THR A 334 6.00 33.26 -0.32
#